data_854648cb3283dcbce29888d90be170cc
#
_entry.id   854648cb3283dcbce29888d90be170cc
#
_cell.length_a   1.000
_cell.length_b   1.000
_cell.length_c   1.000
_cell.angle_alpha   90.00
_cell.angle_beta   90.00
_cell.angle_gamma   90.00
#
_symmetry.space_group_name_H-M   'P 1'
#
loop_
_entity.id
_entity.type
_entity.pdbx_description
1 polymer ?
#
loop_
_entity_poly.entity_id
_entity_poly.type
_entity_poly.pdbx_seq_one_letter_code
_entity_poly.pdbx_strand_id
1 'polypeptide(L)'
;MISGTYPGYEGYYNYYNIGATGSSDKEVIENGLKYAKSQGWNSPYNSLHFGAKLITANYIAKGQDTLYLQKFDVDSSDGELYWHQYMQNIGAPSNEGKNIRKQYAGAGSLDNTFVFKIPVYENMPETPCEKPEYATHMVLEVPEGYTDLQVYLDGEPVTAVKRNGYYVAQAQDDLAKSAVIYQYNENNVPIGMAVWELKHDGSGYAAKEMEGMRDLLTYHGFSIRITGRSGIRFKSGVSQETKALLKNAGIEGYTLKEYGTLLMTKAKLGESYLTLSTEKVASGLSYGKDAEGNPVDKVLEQVDGRDRFASVLVGLPVSQYKTEFAFRSYMILSKDGEDVVLYGPQNARSIYGLAKQVMDAGLYPEGSSSDVFLKQLIADADAYVEEEEQKDIENEEI
;
A
#
# COMPACT_ATOMS: atom_id res chain seq x y z
N MET A 1 4.59 -22.13 20.46
CA MET A 1 5.27 -22.42 21.73
C MET A 1 4.51 -23.41 22.63
N ILE A 2 3.28 -23.74 22.28
CA ILE A 2 2.42 -24.63 23.11
C ILE A 2 2.23 -26.05 22.55
N SER A 3 2.71 -26.33 21.33
CA SER A 3 2.56 -27.65 20.66
C SER A 3 3.50 -28.71 21.22
N GLY A 4 4.65 -28.32 21.77
CA GLY A 4 5.71 -29.23 22.19
C GLY A 4 6.44 -29.94 21.05
N THR A 5 6.26 -29.48 19.80
CA THR A 5 6.80 -30.13 18.59
C THR A 5 7.76 -29.25 17.79
N TYR A 6 8.15 -28.08 18.33
CA TYR A 6 9.04 -27.19 17.61
C TYR A 6 10.45 -27.77 17.48
N PRO A 7 11.06 -27.80 16.28
CA PRO A 7 12.36 -28.40 16.02
C PRO A 7 13.46 -27.86 16.94
N GLY A 8 14.16 -28.76 17.65
CA GLY A 8 15.22 -28.45 18.62
C GLY A 8 14.74 -28.12 20.03
N TYR A 9 13.42 -28.03 20.23
CA TYR A 9 12.77 -27.78 21.52
C TYR A 9 11.59 -28.71 21.75
N GLU A 10 11.66 -29.92 21.20
CA GLU A 10 10.62 -30.93 21.38
C GLU A 10 10.39 -31.25 22.86
N GLY A 11 9.14 -31.32 23.26
CA GLY A 11 8.73 -31.57 24.65
C GLY A 11 8.82 -30.38 25.58
N TYR A 12 9.15 -29.17 25.08
CA TYR A 12 9.12 -27.94 25.84
C TYR A 12 7.92 -27.08 25.47
N TYR A 13 7.36 -26.39 26.50
CA TYR A 13 6.11 -25.63 26.38
C TYR A 13 6.24 -24.25 27.03
N ASN A 14 5.67 -23.24 26.43
CA ASN A 14 5.61 -21.89 26.98
C ASN A 14 4.22 -21.27 26.75
N TYR A 15 3.34 -21.48 27.72
CA TYR A 15 1.94 -21.01 27.63
C TYR A 15 1.79 -19.50 27.89
N TYR A 16 2.72 -18.88 28.57
CA TYR A 16 2.66 -17.47 28.97
C TYR A 16 3.58 -16.57 28.14
N ASN A 17 4.25 -17.10 27.12
CA ASN A 17 5.18 -16.36 26.27
C ASN A 17 6.32 -15.65 27.03
N ILE A 18 6.69 -16.14 28.20
CA ILE A 18 7.75 -15.53 29.02
C ILE A 18 9.09 -15.72 28.32
N GLY A 19 9.85 -14.60 28.20
CA GLY A 19 11.12 -14.60 27.49
C GLY A 19 10.98 -14.66 25.95
N ALA A 20 9.78 -14.58 25.44
CA ALA A 20 9.49 -14.58 23.99
C ALA A 20 9.72 -13.18 23.40
N THR A 21 10.99 -12.83 23.19
CA THR A 21 11.44 -11.54 22.65
C THR A 21 12.22 -11.76 21.36
N GLY A 22 12.16 -10.83 20.42
CA GLY A 22 12.90 -10.91 19.17
C GLY A 22 12.37 -9.96 18.12
N SER A 23 13.09 -9.84 17.00
CA SER A 23 12.75 -9.00 15.85
C SER A 23 11.98 -9.76 14.77
N SER A 24 11.88 -11.09 14.89
CA SER A 24 11.15 -11.96 13.97
C SER A 24 10.36 -13.02 14.76
N ASP A 25 9.31 -13.57 14.15
CA ASP A 25 8.49 -14.64 14.77
C ASP A 25 9.34 -15.84 15.14
N LYS A 26 10.33 -16.18 14.32
CA LYS A 26 11.26 -17.27 14.59
C LYS A 26 12.05 -17.01 15.87
N GLU A 27 12.66 -15.83 16.00
CA GLU A 27 13.40 -15.44 17.21
C GLU A 27 12.52 -15.42 18.45
N VAL A 28 11.32 -14.87 18.36
CA VAL A 28 10.34 -14.81 19.44
C VAL A 28 9.99 -16.22 19.93
N ILE A 29 9.73 -17.16 19.02
CA ILE A 29 9.44 -18.56 19.35
C ILE A 29 10.66 -19.26 19.96
N GLU A 30 11.82 -19.11 19.34
CA GLU A 30 13.05 -19.78 19.81
C GLU A 30 13.51 -19.24 21.16
N ASN A 31 13.46 -17.93 21.39
CA ASN A 31 13.81 -17.34 22.67
C ASN A 31 12.84 -17.76 23.77
N GLY A 32 11.54 -17.76 23.49
CA GLY A 32 10.54 -18.25 24.45
C GLY A 32 10.69 -19.74 24.78
N LEU A 33 11.03 -20.58 23.81
CA LEU A 33 11.28 -22.01 24.06
C LEU A 33 12.65 -22.28 24.71
N LYS A 34 13.66 -21.47 24.38
CA LYS A 34 14.94 -21.49 25.10
C LYS A 34 14.78 -21.16 26.56
N TYR A 35 13.94 -20.14 26.88
CA TYR A 35 13.57 -19.82 28.26
C TYR A 35 12.85 -21.00 28.91
N ALA A 36 11.82 -21.57 28.29
CA ALA A 36 11.10 -22.74 28.80
C ALA A 36 12.03 -23.93 29.09
N LYS A 37 12.99 -24.18 28.20
CA LYS A 37 13.99 -25.23 28.38
C LYS A 37 14.90 -24.96 29.58
N SER A 38 15.34 -23.71 29.78
CA SER A 38 16.18 -23.32 30.92
C SER A 38 15.42 -23.44 32.25
N GLN A 39 14.10 -23.30 32.23
CA GLN A 39 13.24 -23.41 33.40
C GLN A 39 12.70 -24.85 33.65
N GLY A 40 13.06 -25.80 32.78
CA GLY A 40 12.56 -27.17 32.89
C GLY A 40 11.07 -27.34 32.60
N TRP A 41 10.49 -26.49 31.74
CA TRP A 41 9.07 -26.56 31.37
C TRP A 41 8.84 -27.64 30.30
N ASN A 42 9.14 -28.88 30.68
CA ASN A 42 9.14 -30.05 29.80
C ASN A 42 7.77 -30.78 29.75
N SER A 43 6.72 -30.15 30.21
CA SER A 43 5.34 -30.62 30.09
C SER A 43 4.37 -29.44 30.10
N PRO A 44 3.14 -29.60 29.55
CA PRO A 44 2.07 -28.58 29.68
C PRO A 44 1.84 -28.18 31.13
N TYR A 45 1.78 -29.14 32.04
CA TYR A 45 1.60 -28.87 33.47
C TYR A 45 2.71 -27.99 34.03
N ASN A 46 3.97 -28.30 33.78
CA ASN A 46 5.11 -27.53 34.28
C ASN A 46 5.09 -26.11 33.76
N SER A 47 4.83 -25.92 32.46
CA SER A 47 4.71 -24.58 31.86
C SER A 47 3.57 -23.78 32.46
N LEU A 48 2.40 -24.36 32.61
CA LEU A 48 1.24 -23.68 33.24
C LEU A 48 1.50 -23.37 34.71
N HIS A 49 1.97 -24.34 35.48
CA HIS A 49 2.16 -24.18 36.94
C HIS A 49 3.25 -23.15 37.28
N PHE A 50 4.43 -23.30 36.67
CA PHE A 50 5.57 -22.42 36.99
C PHE A 50 5.42 -21.06 36.30
N GLY A 51 4.84 -21.01 35.09
CA GLY A 51 4.51 -19.76 34.42
C GLY A 51 3.49 -18.94 35.22
N ALA A 52 2.43 -19.57 35.73
CA ALA A 52 1.46 -18.90 36.60
C ALA A 52 2.13 -18.34 37.90
N LYS A 53 3.04 -19.12 38.51
CA LYS A 53 3.81 -18.62 39.66
C LYS A 53 4.62 -17.38 39.34
N LEU A 54 5.28 -17.33 38.18
CA LEU A 54 6.04 -16.16 37.77
C LEU A 54 5.12 -14.94 37.56
N ILE A 55 4.02 -15.11 36.83
CA ILE A 55 3.05 -14.03 36.63
C ILE A 55 2.48 -13.55 37.97
N THR A 56 2.13 -14.48 38.88
CA THR A 56 1.63 -14.12 40.18
C THR A 56 2.65 -13.31 40.98
N ALA A 57 3.89 -13.77 41.08
CA ALA A 57 4.93 -13.10 41.85
C ALA A 57 5.38 -11.75 41.26
N ASN A 58 5.49 -11.69 39.94
CA ASN A 58 6.05 -10.50 39.30
C ASN A 58 5.00 -9.43 38.99
N TYR A 59 3.74 -9.78 38.79
CA TYR A 59 2.67 -8.86 38.41
C TYR A 59 1.53 -8.80 39.40
N ILE A 60 0.84 -9.92 39.66
CA ILE A 60 -0.38 -9.93 40.48
C ILE A 60 -0.09 -9.50 41.94
N ALA A 61 0.99 -10.03 42.50
CA ALA A 61 1.40 -9.68 43.86
C ALA A 61 1.88 -8.23 44.02
N LYS A 62 2.11 -7.54 42.92
CA LYS A 62 2.50 -6.12 42.86
C LYS A 62 1.35 -5.19 42.45
N GLY A 63 0.10 -5.66 42.51
CA GLY A 63 -1.06 -4.86 42.16
C GLY A 63 -1.45 -4.92 40.66
N GLN A 64 -0.60 -5.41 39.77
CA GLN A 64 -0.92 -5.58 38.36
C GLN A 64 -1.78 -6.84 38.12
N ASP A 65 -2.95 -6.89 38.76
CA ASP A 65 -3.81 -8.06 38.77
C ASP A 65 -4.91 -8.10 37.70
N THR A 66 -4.88 -7.13 36.79
CA THR A 66 -5.73 -7.10 35.59
C THR A 66 -4.88 -7.04 34.33
N LEU A 67 -5.44 -7.48 33.20
CA LEU A 67 -4.76 -7.36 31.90
C LEU A 67 -4.37 -5.93 31.55
N TYR A 68 -5.20 -4.97 31.95
CA TYR A 68 -4.94 -3.55 31.75
C TYR A 68 -3.74 -3.09 32.57
N LEU A 69 -3.71 -3.37 33.86
CA LEU A 69 -2.60 -3.00 34.76
C LEU A 69 -1.30 -3.70 34.37
N GLN A 70 -1.36 -4.98 33.96
CA GLN A 70 -0.19 -5.71 33.45
C GLN A 70 0.39 -5.06 32.18
N LYS A 71 -0.47 -4.53 31.30
CA LYS A 71 -0.02 -3.90 30.07
C LYS A 71 0.50 -2.49 30.27
N PHE A 72 -0.23 -1.67 31.02
CA PHE A 72 0.03 -0.22 31.06
C PHE A 72 0.80 0.23 32.28
N ASP A 73 0.86 -0.59 33.33
CA ASP A 73 1.61 -0.29 34.56
C ASP A 73 1.31 1.12 35.10
N VAL A 74 0.04 1.37 35.37
CA VAL A 74 -0.47 2.70 35.73
C VAL A 74 -0.86 2.82 37.22
N ASP A 75 -0.60 1.80 38.03
CA ASP A 75 -0.82 1.83 39.49
C ASP A 75 0.46 2.31 40.18
N SER A 76 0.42 3.53 40.73
CA SER A 76 1.57 4.13 41.41
C SER A 76 1.89 3.50 42.78
N SER A 77 1.09 2.54 43.24
CA SER A 77 1.28 1.92 44.56
C SER A 77 2.50 1.00 44.64
N ASP A 78 3.02 0.54 43.52
CA ASP A 78 4.14 -0.40 43.44
C ASP A 78 5.50 0.25 43.03
N GLY A 79 5.54 1.55 42.77
CA GLY A 79 6.78 2.27 42.45
C GLY A 79 6.77 3.09 41.17
N GLU A 80 7.60 2.74 40.19
CA GLU A 80 7.74 3.47 38.94
C GLU A 80 6.65 3.11 37.95
N LEU A 81 5.91 4.12 37.47
CA LEU A 81 4.85 3.94 36.46
C LEU A 81 5.43 3.64 35.07
N TYR A 82 4.67 2.87 34.27
CA TYR A 82 4.92 2.58 32.84
C TYR A 82 6.16 1.75 32.53
N TRP A 83 6.86 1.26 33.55
CA TRP A 83 8.12 0.54 33.38
C TRP A 83 7.94 -0.99 33.33
N HIS A 84 7.09 -1.55 34.17
CA HIS A 84 6.93 -3.00 34.36
C HIS A 84 5.77 -3.57 33.55
N GLN A 85 5.90 -3.56 32.19
CA GLN A 85 4.85 -4.02 31.29
C GLN A 85 5.03 -5.50 30.89
N TYR A 86 3.95 -6.27 30.94
CA TYR A 86 3.96 -7.69 30.55
C TYR A 86 3.92 -7.90 29.05
N MET A 87 3.11 -7.13 28.33
CA MET A 87 2.82 -7.34 26.90
C MET A 87 3.39 -6.21 26.05
N GLN A 88 3.99 -6.54 24.89
CA GLN A 88 4.43 -5.51 23.94
C GLN A 88 3.25 -4.94 23.13
N ASN A 89 2.29 -5.79 22.74
CA ASN A 89 1.15 -5.38 21.93
C ASN A 89 0.17 -4.51 22.73
N ILE A 90 -0.02 -3.27 22.28
CA ILE A 90 -0.93 -2.30 22.92
C ILE A 90 -2.40 -2.77 22.92
N GLY A 91 -2.81 -3.53 21.92
CA GLY A 91 -4.16 -4.09 21.80
C GLY A 91 -4.39 -5.38 22.58
N ALA A 92 -3.35 -5.97 23.19
CA ALA A 92 -3.46 -7.27 23.84
C ALA A 92 -4.54 -7.31 24.95
N PRO A 93 -4.65 -6.35 25.87
CA PRO A 93 -5.69 -6.38 26.92
C PRO A 93 -7.10 -6.41 26.34
N SER A 94 -7.35 -5.63 25.29
CA SER A 94 -8.65 -5.59 24.61
C SER A 94 -8.98 -6.91 23.93
N ASN A 95 -8.00 -7.50 23.22
CA ASN A 95 -8.19 -8.76 22.51
C ASN A 95 -8.38 -9.93 23.46
N GLU A 96 -7.58 -10.02 24.52
CA GLU A 96 -7.73 -11.03 25.56
C GLU A 96 -9.06 -10.88 26.32
N GLY A 97 -9.46 -9.66 26.65
CA GLY A 97 -10.76 -9.39 27.26
C GLY A 97 -11.92 -9.85 26.39
N LYS A 98 -11.86 -9.64 25.07
CA LYS A 98 -12.85 -10.16 24.11
C LYS A 98 -12.89 -11.69 24.09
N ASN A 99 -11.74 -12.34 24.12
CA ASN A 99 -11.63 -13.80 24.14
C ASN A 99 -12.19 -14.38 25.45
N ILE A 100 -11.83 -13.82 26.58
CA ILE A 100 -12.36 -14.20 27.90
C ILE A 100 -13.88 -14.06 27.91
N ARG A 101 -14.42 -12.93 27.44
CA ARG A 101 -15.87 -12.74 27.33
C ARG A 101 -16.56 -13.81 26.47
N LYS A 102 -15.96 -14.19 25.32
CA LYS A 102 -16.48 -15.27 24.48
C LYS A 102 -16.51 -16.61 25.21
N GLN A 103 -15.46 -16.92 26.00
CA GLN A 103 -15.41 -18.15 26.78
C GLN A 103 -16.50 -18.20 27.86
N TYR A 104 -16.70 -17.11 28.60
CA TYR A 104 -17.78 -17.00 29.59
C TYR A 104 -19.18 -17.12 28.96
N ALA A 105 -19.35 -16.51 27.74
CA ALA A 105 -20.60 -16.64 26.99
C ALA A 105 -20.83 -18.09 26.54
N GLY A 106 -19.80 -18.76 26.02
CA GLY A 106 -19.88 -20.16 25.63
C GLY A 106 -20.14 -21.12 26.78
N ALA A 107 -19.72 -20.78 27.99
CA ALA A 107 -19.97 -21.53 29.22
C ALA A 107 -21.30 -21.18 29.94
N GLY A 108 -22.09 -20.23 29.38
CA GLY A 108 -23.33 -19.77 30.00
C GLY A 108 -23.11 -19.03 31.33
N SER A 109 -21.94 -18.41 31.50
CA SER A 109 -21.47 -17.83 32.78
C SER A 109 -21.41 -16.31 32.78
N LEU A 110 -22.06 -15.63 31.81
CA LEU A 110 -22.06 -14.16 31.77
C LEU A 110 -22.87 -13.50 32.90
N ASP A 111 -23.79 -14.23 33.50
CA ASP A 111 -24.61 -13.76 34.62
C ASP A 111 -23.94 -13.95 36.01
N ASN A 112 -22.72 -14.48 36.03
CA ASN A 112 -21.95 -14.59 37.25
C ASN A 112 -21.59 -13.20 37.80
N THR A 113 -21.33 -13.10 39.07
CA THR A 113 -20.84 -11.86 39.68
C THR A 113 -19.38 -11.65 39.33
N PHE A 114 -19.07 -10.50 38.74
CA PHE A 114 -17.70 -10.09 38.38
C PHE A 114 -17.30 -8.84 39.19
N VAL A 115 -16.04 -8.76 39.54
CA VAL A 115 -15.42 -7.55 40.07
C VAL A 115 -14.59 -6.90 38.96
N PHE A 116 -14.89 -5.65 38.69
CA PHE A 116 -14.15 -4.86 37.70
C PHE A 116 -13.28 -3.81 38.40
N LYS A 117 -11.99 -3.77 38.08
CA LYS A 117 -11.10 -2.69 38.48
C LYS A 117 -10.96 -1.74 37.30
N ILE A 118 -11.47 -0.53 37.43
CA ILE A 118 -11.45 0.50 36.38
C ILE A 118 -10.53 1.61 36.88
N PRO A 119 -9.34 1.79 36.28
CA PRO A 119 -8.45 2.90 36.61
C PRO A 119 -9.15 4.24 36.33
N VAL A 120 -9.08 5.14 37.30
CA VAL A 120 -9.55 6.53 37.19
C VAL A 120 -8.32 7.41 37.30
N TYR A 121 -8.05 8.17 36.24
CA TYR A 121 -6.90 9.06 36.16
C TYR A 121 -7.25 10.42 36.79
N GLU A 122 -6.36 10.95 37.61
CA GLU A 122 -6.48 12.30 38.14
C GLU A 122 -6.19 13.32 37.03
N ASN A 123 -6.81 14.51 37.13
CA ASN A 123 -6.63 15.62 36.19
C ASN A 123 -6.95 15.29 34.73
N MET A 124 -7.88 14.38 34.53
CA MET A 124 -8.40 14.16 33.15
C MET A 124 -9.05 15.44 32.65
N PRO A 125 -8.91 15.76 31.33
CA PRO A 125 -9.63 16.87 30.71
C PRO A 125 -11.14 16.74 30.95
N GLU A 126 -11.83 17.84 31.21
CA GLU A 126 -13.30 17.87 31.39
C GLU A 126 -14.04 17.37 30.14
N THR A 127 -13.46 17.62 28.98
CA THR A 127 -13.92 17.06 27.70
C THR A 127 -13.05 15.89 27.31
N PRO A 128 -13.60 14.76 26.82
CA PRO A 128 -12.82 13.74 26.19
C PRO A 128 -11.87 14.38 25.17
N CYS A 129 -10.61 13.92 25.11
CA CYS A 129 -9.77 14.25 23.96
C CYS A 129 -10.60 13.97 22.71
N GLU A 130 -10.66 14.94 21.81
CA GLU A 130 -11.14 14.66 20.48
C GLU A 130 -10.43 13.39 20.04
N LYS A 131 -11.20 12.40 19.58
CA LYS A 131 -10.63 11.19 19.00
C LYS A 131 -9.54 11.70 18.06
N PRO A 132 -8.26 11.28 18.22
CA PRO A 132 -7.24 11.70 17.26
C PRO A 132 -7.84 11.53 15.88
N GLU A 133 -7.82 12.54 15.04
CA GLU A 133 -8.31 12.50 13.66
C GLU A 133 -7.76 11.30 12.85
N TYR A 134 -6.95 10.48 13.47
CA TYR A 134 -6.08 9.46 12.92
C TYR A 134 -6.34 8.02 13.41
N ALA A 135 -7.57 7.65 13.68
CA ALA A 135 -7.93 6.22 13.69
C ALA A 135 -7.94 5.66 12.25
N THR A 136 -6.90 5.99 11.49
CA THR A 136 -6.75 5.83 10.06
C THR A 136 -5.70 4.78 9.71
N HIS A 137 -5.32 3.96 10.70
CA HIS A 137 -4.42 2.84 10.48
C HIS A 137 -5.15 1.67 9.83
N MET A 138 -4.48 1.07 8.87
CA MET A 138 -4.91 -0.17 8.23
C MET A 138 -3.79 -1.18 8.20
N VAL A 139 -4.16 -2.44 8.20
CA VAL A 139 -3.24 -3.57 8.09
C VAL A 139 -3.54 -4.27 6.77
N LEU A 140 -2.56 -4.28 5.87
CA LEU A 140 -2.63 -4.93 4.57
C LEU A 140 -1.75 -6.18 4.63
N GLU A 141 -2.33 -7.35 4.38
CA GLU A 141 -1.56 -8.58 4.25
C GLU A 141 -0.68 -8.49 3.00
N VAL A 142 0.59 -8.88 3.12
CA VAL A 142 1.51 -8.85 1.97
C VAL A 142 1.21 -10.06 1.09
N PRO A 143 0.80 -9.87 -0.18
CA PRO A 143 0.57 -10.99 -1.08
C PRO A 143 1.85 -11.83 -1.26
N GLU A 144 1.69 -13.14 -1.41
CA GLU A 144 2.80 -14.05 -1.64
C GLU A 144 3.60 -13.63 -2.88
N GLY A 145 4.93 -13.60 -2.76
CA GLY A 145 5.83 -13.20 -3.84
C GLY A 145 6.10 -11.70 -3.95
N TYR A 146 5.43 -10.85 -3.17
CA TYR A 146 5.65 -9.40 -3.17
C TYR A 146 6.76 -9.02 -2.17
N THR A 147 7.80 -8.34 -2.63
CA THR A 147 8.98 -8.00 -1.81
C THR A 147 9.25 -6.50 -1.69
N ASP A 148 9.27 -5.78 -2.81
CA ASP A 148 9.55 -4.34 -2.85
C ASP A 148 8.26 -3.59 -3.20
N LEU A 149 7.65 -2.99 -2.18
CA LEU A 149 6.27 -2.51 -2.27
C LEU A 149 6.18 -1.03 -1.96
N GLN A 150 5.31 -0.36 -2.69
CA GLN A 150 4.81 0.95 -2.35
C GLN A 150 3.29 0.91 -2.23
N VAL A 151 2.77 1.43 -1.11
CA VAL A 151 1.34 1.49 -0.82
C VAL A 151 0.77 2.82 -1.26
N TYR A 152 -0.37 2.77 -1.94
CA TYR A 152 -1.16 3.94 -2.34
C TYR A 152 -2.57 3.83 -1.77
N LEU A 153 -3.09 4.94 -1.26
CA LEU A 153 -4.50 5.08 -0.83
C LEU A 153 -5.18 6.05 -1.77
N ASP A 154 -6.25 5.62 -2.42
CA ASP A 154 -6.99 6.38 -3.45
C ASP A 154 -6.07 7.09 -4.47
N GLY A 155 -4.92 6.49 -4.73
CA GLY A 155 -3.95 6.97 -5.69
C GLY A 155 -2.80 7.80 -5.13
N GLU A 156 -2.81 8.19 -3.88
CA GLU A 156 -1.72 8.91 -3.22
C GLU A 156 -0.80 7.96 -2.45
N PRO A 157 0.53 8.10 -2.57
CA PRO A 157 1.45 7.24 -1.84
C PRO A 157 1.41 7.53 -0.35
N VAL A 158 1.49 6.49 0.44
CA VAL A 158 1.55 6.61 1.89
C VAL A 158 2.74 5.86 2.45
N THR A 159 3.25 6.34 3.58
CA THR A 159 4.28 5.61 4.30
C THR A 159 3.65 4.37 4.94
N ALA A 160 4.20 3.22 4.61
CA ALA A 160 3.80 1.94 5.19
C ALA A 160 5.00 1.26 5.84
N VAL A 161 4.78 0.66 7.00
CA VAL A 161 5.81 -0.08 7.74
C VAL A 161 5.51 -1.57 7.67
N LYS A 162 6.46 -2.34 7.15
CA LYS A 162 6.35 -3.80 7.10
C LYS A 162 6.56 -4.39 8.49
N ARG A 163 5.62 -5.21 8.96
CA ARG A 163 5.69 -5.94 10.23
C ARG A 163 5.10 -7.34 10.06
N ASN A 164 5.90 -8.38 10.30
CA ASN A 164 5.44 -9.78 10.38
C ASN A 164 4.55 -10.22 9.20
N GLY A 165 4.94 -9.89 7.96
CA GLY A 165 4.18 -10.25 6.77
C GLY A 165 3.03 -9.30 6.42
N TYR A 166 2.85 -8.22 7.18
CA TYR A 166 1.83 -7.20 6.94
C TYR A 166 2.47 -5.83 6.68
N TYR A 167 1.77 -5.00 5.93
CA TYR A 167 2.03 -3.57 5.87
C TYR A 167 1.04 -2.84 6.76
N VAL A 168 1.57 -2.00 7.65
CA VAL A 168 0.77 -1.06 8.43
C VAL A 168 0.90 0.30 7.77
N ALA A 169 -0.18 0.77 7.18
CA ALA A 169 -0.28 2.08 6.55
C ALA A 169 -1.20 2.99 7.36
N GLN A 170 -1.06 4.30 7.17
CA GLN A 170 -1.91 5.30 7.80
C GLN A 170 -2.47 6.22 6.72
N ALA A 171 -3.79 6.34 6.64
CA ALA A 171 -4.47 7.34 5.85
C ALA A 171 -4.43 8.72 6.54
N GLN A 172 -4.68 9.79 5.79
CA GLN A 172 -4.78 11.14 6.36
C GLN A 172 -6.14 11.40 7.02
N ASP A 173 -7.17 10.71 6.55
CA ASP A 173 -8.56 10.84 7.02
C ASP A 173 -9.27 9.47 7.01
N ASP A 174 -10.58 9.47 7.24
CA ASP A 174 -11.43 8.28 7.25
C ASP A 174 -12.19 8.05 5.93
N LEU A 175 -11.78 8.71 4.83
CA LEU A 175 -12.47 8.71 3.56
C LEU A 175 -11.87 7.75 2.52
N ALA A 176 -10.69 7.16 2.77
CA ALA A 176 -10.03 6.28 1.82
C ALA A 176 -10.92 5.05 1.51
N LYS A 177 -11.11 4.76 0.22
CA LYS A 177 -11.95 3.66 -0.28
C LYS A 177 -11.14 2.48 -0.81
N SER A 178 -9.91 2.72 -1.25
CA SER A 178 -9.05 1.71 -1.82
C SER A 178 -7.60 1.83 -1.36
N ALA A 179 -6.95 0.68 -1.20
CA ALA A 179 -5.51 0.59 -1.13
C ALA A 179 -4.99 -0.21 -2.32
N VAL A 180 -3.88 0.24 -2.89
CA VAL A 180 -3.19 -0.45 -3.96
C VAL A 180 -1.73 -0.63 -3.57
N ILE A 181 -1.21 -1.83 -3.76
CA ILE A 181 0.20 -2.13 -3.56
C ILE A 181 0.79 -2.54 -4.91
N TYR A 182 1.88 -1.89 -5.31
CA TYR A 182 2.67 -2.31 -6.46
C TYR A 182 3.91 -3.06 -6.00
N GLN A 183 4.21 -4.15 -6.72
CA GLN A 183 5.50 -4.80 -6.63
C GLN A 183 6.41 -4.25 -7.73
N TYR A 184 7.64 -3.92 -7.35
CA TYR A 184 8.68 -3.45 -8.27
C TYR A 184 9.79 -4.50 -8.42
N ASN A 185 10.39 -4.57 -9.60
CA ASN A 185 11.62 -5.33 -9.80
C ASN A 185 12.86 -4.51 -9.42
N GLU A 186 14.04 -5.13 -9.50
CA GLU A 186 15.34 -4.49 -9.21
C GLU A 186 15.64 -3.21 -10.02
N ASN A 187 14.99 -3.04 -11.18
CA ASN A 187 15.11 -1.86 -12.03
C ASN A 187 14.02 -0.81 -11.76
N ASN A 188 13.33 -0.94 -10.63
CA ASN A 188 12.23 -0.05 -10.24
C ASN A 188 11.08 0.00 -11.27
N VAL A 189 10.83 -1.12 -11.96
CA VAL A 189 9.70 -1.29 -12.88
C VAL A 189 8.59 -2.04 -12.15
N PRO A 190 7.35 -1.51 -12.15
CA PRO A 190 6.22 -2.19 -11.52
C PRO A 190 5.86 -3.47 -12.29
N ILE A 191 5.83 -4.60 -11.59
CA ILE A 191 5.61 -5.94 -12.17
C ILE A 191 4.38 -6.64 -11.60
N GLY A 192 3.78 -6.12 -10.52
CA GLY A 192 2.59 -6.67 -9.92
C GLY A 192 1.75 -5.60 -9.23
N MET A 193 0.45 -5.86 -9.11
CA MET A 193 -0.53 -4.98 -8.47
C MET A 193 -1.51 -5.82 -7.64
N ALA A 194 -1.70 -5.44 -6.39
CA ALA A 194 -2.76 -5.97 -5.55
C ALA A 194 -3.65 -4.84 -5.04
N VAL A 195 -4.93 -5.11 -4.84
CA VAL A 195 -5.97 -4.13 -4.53
C VAL A 195 -6.73 -4.56 -3.29
N TRP A 196 -7.00 -3.61 -2.39
CA TRP A 196 -7.87 -3.81 -1.21
C TRP A 196 -9.05 -2.84 -1.26
N GLU A 197 -10.24 -3.36 -0.96
CA GLU A 197 -11.37 -2.55 -0.54
C GLU A 197 -11.14 -2.10 0.90
N LEU A 198 -11.35 -0.82 1.17
CA LEU A 198 -11.23 -0.24 2.50
C LEU A 198 -12.60 0.17 3.02
N LYS A 199 -12.88 -0.17 4.28
CA LYS A 199 -14.10 0.26 4.98
C LYS A 199 -13.73 0.80 6.34
N HIS A 200 -14.09 2.05 6.60
CA HIS A 200 -13.92 2.68 7.89
C HIS A 200 -15.14 2.39 8.79
N ASP A 201 -14.92 1.86 9.99
CA ASP A 201 -15.99 1.51 10.95
C ASP A 201 -16.12 2.49 12.13
N GLY A 202 -15.46 3.65 12.02
CA GLY A 202 -15.38 4.64 13.09
C GLY A 202 -14.26 4.40 14.10
N SER A 203 -13.59 3.23 14.07
CA SER A 203 -12.45 2.91 14.93
C SER A 203 -11.15 2.67 14.17
N GLY A 204 -11.24 2.45 12.87
CA GLY A 204 -10.13 2.20 11.96
C GLY A 204 -10.60 1.65 10.63
N TYR A 205 -9.66 1.26 9.79
CA TYR A 205 -9.96 0.63 8.51
C TYR A 205 -9.96 -0.89 8.60
N ALA A 206 -11.02 -1.51 8.11
CA ALA A 206 -11.02 -2.89 7.69
C ALA A 206 -10.57 -2.95 6.22
N ALA A 207 -9.51 -3.67 5.93
CA ALA A 207 -8.97 -3.88 4.60
C ALA A 207 -9.26 -5.31 4.14
N LYS A 208 -9.85 -5.46 2.95
CA LYS A 208 -10.13 -6.77 2.34
C LYS A 208 -9.45 -6.82 0.98
N GLU A 209 -8.53 -7.77 0.78
CA GLU A 209 -7.92 -7.99 -0.54
C GLU A 209 -8.96 -8.46 -1.55
N MET A 210 -8.88 -7.89 -2.74
CA MET A 210 -9.70 -8.23 -3.90
C MET A 210 -8.89 -9.10 -4.85
N GLU A 211 -8.71 -10.39 -4.48
CA GLU A 211 -7.86 -11.34 -5.22
C GLU A 211 -8.19 -11.42 -6.71
N GLY A 212 -9.49 -11.34 -7.07
CA GLY A 212 -9.93 -11.32 -8.47
C GLY A 212 -9.52 -10.06 -9.25
N MET A 213 -8.93 -9.07 -8.59
CA MET A 213 -8.45 -7.82 -9.21
C MET A 213 -6.92 -7.68 -9.16
N ARG A 214 -6.19 -8.73 -8.81
CA ARG A 214 -4.73 -8.72 -8.93
C ARG A 214 -4.32 -8.44 -10.37
N ASP A 215 -3.29 -7.62 -10.55
CA ASP A 215 -2.76 -7.21 -11.84
C ASP A 215 -3.81 -6.66 -12.82
N LEU A 216 -4.87 -6.05 -12.29
CA LEU A 216 -5.94 -5.48 -13.10
C LEU A 216 -5.42 -4.41 -14.06
N LEU A 217 -4.59 -3.49 -13.57
CA LEU A 217 -3.89 -2.49 -14.37
C LEU A 217 -2.38 -2.78 -14.38
N THR A 218 -1.79 -2.89 -15.56
CA THR A 218 -0.36 -3.13 -15.72
C THR A 218 0.32 -2.02 -16.50
N TYR A 219 1.57 -1.76 -16.16
CA TYR A 219 2.43 -0.79 -16.84
C TYR A 219 3.24 -1.48 -17.96
N HIS A 220 3.23 -0.89 -19.17
CA HIS A 220 3.95 -1.40 -20.32
C HIS A 220 4.91 -0.37 -20.95
N GLY A 221 5.26 0.66 -20.18
CA GLY A 221 6.31 1.61 -20.53
C GLY A 221 5.88 2.68 -21.54
N PHE A 222 6.91 3.32 -22.08
CA PHE A 222 6.80 4.37 -23.06
C PHE A 222 7.36 3.92 -24.40
N SER A 223 6.89 4.56 -25.47
CA SER A 223 7.51 4.46 -26.79
C SER A 223 7.37 5.78 -27.54
N ILE A 224 8.26 6.02 -28.50
CA ILE A 224 8.13 7.15 -29.41
C ILE A 224 7.25 6.72 -30.58
N ARG A 225 6.27 7.55 -30.92
CA ARG A 225 5.57 7.46 -32.20
C ARG A 225 6.36 8.24 -33.24
N ILE A 226 6.92 7.51 -34.20
CA ILE A 226 7.78 8.06 -35.25
C ILE A 226 7.07 8.19 -36.62
N THR A 227 5.83 7.67 -36.74
CA THR A 227 5.06 7.72 -38.00
C THR A 227 3.90 8.71 -37.86
N GLY A 228 3.66 9.50 -38.91
CA GLY A 228 2.67 10.57 -38.89
C GLY A 228 3.10 11.72 -37.98
N ARG A 229 2.21 12.18 -37.07
CA ARG A 229 2.61 13.14 -36.02
C ARG A 229 3.42 12.41 -34.98
N SER A 230 4.67 12.83 -34.78
CA SER A 230 5.53 12.31 -33.72
C SER A 230 4.97 12.61 -32.33
N GLY A 231 5.34 11.80 -31.34
CA GLY A 231 4.88 12.00 -29.98
C GLY A 231 5.32 10.93 -29.02
N ILE A 232 4.91 11.10 -27.77
CA ILE A 232 5.11 10.16 -26.67
C ILE A 232 3.88 9.26 -26.56
N ARG A 233 4.11 7.96 -26.58
CA ARG A 233 3.08 6.95 -26.30
C ARG A 233 3.33 6.33 -24.94
N PHE A 234 2.36 6.42 -24.04
CA PHE A 234 2.32 5.70 -22.78
C PHE A 234 1.41 4.48 -22.92
N LYS A 235 1.89 3.30 -22.50
CA LYS A 235 1.17 2.04 -22.64
C LYS A 235 0.84 1.45 -21.29
N SER A 236 -0.41 1.02 -21.14
CA SER A 236 -0.94 0.25 -20.01
C SER A 236 -1.73 -0.96 -20.51
N GLY A 237 -1.99 -1.92 -19.64
CA GLY A 237 -2.76 -3.11 -19.97
C GLY A 237 -3.83 -3.40 -18.94
N VAL A 238 -4.90 -4.05 -19.39
CA VAL A 238 -5.98 -4.57 -18.54
C VAL A 238 -6.11 -6.06 -18.83
N SER A 239 -6.25 -6.88 -17.79
CA SER A 239 -6.53 -8.32 -17.95
C SER A 239 -7.83 -8.52 -18.73
N GLN A 240 -7.79 -9.31 -19.81
CA GLN A 240 -8.97 -9.60 -20.62
C GLN A 240 -10.04 -10.35 -19.83
N GLU A 241 -9.62 -11.33 -19.02
CA GLU A 241 -10.50 -12.11 -18.17
C GLU A 241 -11.18 -11.25 -17.12
N THR A 242 -10.39 -10.47 -16.35
CA THR A 242 -10.91 -9.58 -15.30
C THR A 242 -11.80 -8.48 -15.89
N LYS A 243 -11.41 -7.90 -17.04
CA LYS A 243 -12.23 -6.93 -17.79
C LYS A 243 -13.58 -7.53 -18.19
N ALA A 244 -13.59 -8.75 -18.72
CA ALA A 244 -14.82 -9.43 -19.13
C ALA A 244 -15.73 -9.73 -17.93
N LEU A 245 -15.16 -10.17 -16.80
CA LEU A 245 -15.92 -10.39 -15.58
C LEU A 245 -16.54 -9.10 -15.05
N LEU A 246 -15.75 -8.03 -14.93
CA LEU A 246 -16.22 -6.72 -14.46
C LEU A 246 -17.30 -6.11 -15.36
N LYS A 247 -17.24 -6.36 -16.69
CA LYS A 247 -18.28 -5.89 -17.65
C LYS A 247 -19.59 -6.64 -17.54
N ASN A 248 -19.57 -7.94 -17.25
CA ASN A 248 -20.73 -8.81 -17.39
C ASN A 248 -21.35 -9.25 -16.06
N ALA A 249 -20.54 -9.82 -15.18
CA ALA A 249 -21.01 -10.41 -13.91
C ALA A 249 -20.64 -9.54 -12.69
N GLY A 250 -19.64 -8.68 -12.83
CA GLY A 250 -19.01 -8.00 -11.72
C GLY A 250 -18.04 -8.90 -10.96
N ILE A 251 -17.21 -8.28 -10.13
CA ILE A 251 -16.32 -8.95 -9.15
C ILE A 251 -16.66 -8.37 -7.80
N GLU A 252 -17.14 -9.17 -6.87
CA GLU A 252 -17.54 -8.74 -5.53
C GLU A 252 -18.52 -7.53 -5.51
N GLY A 253 -19.38 -7.45 -6.52
CA GLY A 253 -20.34 -6.35 -6.70
C GLY A 253 -19.78 -5.16 -7.47
N TYR A 254 -18.49 -5.10 -7.76
CA TYR A 254 -17.90 -4.07 -8.60
C TYR A 254 -18.11 -4.35 -10.08
N THR A 255 -18.45 -3.31 -10.82
CA THR A 255 -18.56 -3.31 -12.29
C THR A 255 -17.63 -2.28 -12.90
N LEU A 256 -17.15 -2.52 -14.13
CA LEU A 256 -16.29 -1.62 -14.85
C LEU A 256 -17.08 -0.45 -15.42
N LYS A 257 -16.70 0.77 -15.05
CA LYS A 257 -17.29 1.99 -15.59
C LYS A 257 -16.43 2.56 -16.72
N GLU A 258 -15.17 2.86 -16.45
CA GLU A 258 -14.23 3.39 -17.45
C GLU A 258 -12.78 3.16 -17.07
N TYR A 259 -11.88 3.29 -18.05
CA TYR A 259 -10.44 3.43 -17.82
C TYR A 259 -9.77 4.27 -18.91
N GLY A 260 -8.63 4.84 -18.55
CA GLY A 260 -7.86 5.69 -19.44
C GLY A 260 -6.51 6.08 -18.87
N THR A 261 -6.01 7.23 -19.31
CA THR A 261 -4.71 7.77 -18.90
C THR A 261 -4.85 9.26 -18.55
N LEU A 262 -4.27 9.65 -17.45
CA LEU A 262 -4.09 11.04 -17.04
C LEU A 262 -2.73 11.55 -17.50
N LEU A 263 -2.66 12.84 -17.80
CA LEU A 263 -1.48 13.49 -18.37
C LEU A 263 -1.36 14.94 -17.87
N MET A 264 -0.15 15.33 -17.47
CA MET A 264 0.22 16.72 -17.19
C MET A 264 1.74 16.90 -17.37
N THR A 265 2.21 18.14 -17.54
CA THR A 265 3.63 18.43 -17.48
C THR A 265 4.17 18.19 -16.05
N LYS A 266 5.31 17.54 -15.91
CA LYS A 266 5.92 17.25 -14.61
C LYS A 266 6.21 18.52 -13.82
N ALA A 267 6.61 19.59 -14.47
CA ALA A 267 6.89 20.88 -13.85
C ALA A 267 5.64 21.50 -13.15
N LYS A 268 4.44 21.34 -13.73
CA LYS A 268 3.20 21.80 -13.09
C LYS A 268 2.71 20.86 -12.00
N LEU A 269 2.95 19.58 -12.16
CA LEU A 269 2.56 18.57 -11.16
C LEU A 269 3.43 18.63 -9.91
N GLY A 270 4.72 18.98 -10.05
CA GLY A 270 5.69 18.95 -8.93
C GLY A 270 5.91 17.53 -8.41
N GLU A 271 5.89 17.37 -7.11
CA GLU A 271 6.05 16.06 -6.44
C GLU A 271 4.73 15.30 -6.26
N SER A 272 3.59 15.90 -6.65
CA SER A 272 2.26 15.30 -6.52
C SER A 272 2.03 14.14 -7.49
N TYR A 273 0.97 13.40 -7.26
CA TYR A 273 0.52 12.31 -8.12
C TYR A 273 -0.73 12.73 -8.92
N LEU A 274 -0.79 12.27 -10.17
CA LEU A 274 -1.96 12.49 -11.02
C LEU A 274 -3.15 11.70 -10.50
N THR A 275 -4.23 12.42 -10.21
CA THR A 275 -5.55 11.87 -9.88
C THR A 275 -6.60 12.54 -10.75
N LEU A 276 -7.81 12.01 -10.79
CA LEU A 276 -8.92 12.63 -11.50
C LEU A 276 -9.29 14.00 -10.92
N SER A 277 -8.94 14.28 -9.67
CA SER A 277 -9.14 15.57 -9.00
C SER A 277 -8.00 16.57 -9.23
N THR A 278 -6.90 16.18 -9.86
CA THR A 278 -5.78 17.08 -10.15
C THR A 278 -6.24 18.23 -11.04
N GLU A 279 -6.03 19.46 -10.59
CA GLU A 279 -6.46 20.64 -11.33
C GLU A 279 -5.83 20.71 -12.73
N LYS A 280 -6.65 20.92 -13.77
CA LYS A 280 -6.23 21.01 -15.18
C LYS A 280 -5.52 19.76 -15.72
N VAL A 281 -5.76 18.59 -15.13
CA VAL A 281 -5.29 17.33 -15.68
C VAL A 281 -5.96 17.07 -17.03
N ALA A 282 -5.17 16.63 -18.01
CA ALA A 282 -5.72 16.09 -19.25
C ALA A 282 -5.95 14.58 -19.10
N SER A 283 -7.05 14.09 -19.68
CA SER A 283 -7.37 12.67 -19.69
C SER A 283 -7.58 12.14 -21.10
N GLY A 284 -7.16 10.90 -21.33
CA GLY A 284 -7.42 10.15 -22.55
C GLY A 284 -8.22 8.91 -22.24
N LEU A 285 -9.50 8.89 -22.62
CA LEU A 285 -10.40 7.76 -22.43
C LEU A 285 -10.04 6.60 -23.35
N SER A 286 -9.89 5.40 -22.79
CA SER A 286 -9.64 4.16 -23.56
C SER A 286 -10.82 3.19 -23.51
N TYR A 287 -11.62 3.21 -22.44
CA TYR A 287 -12.85 2.46 -22.31
C TYR A 287 -13.89 3.26 -21.49
N GLY A 288 -15.15 3.18 -21.88
CA GLY A 288 -16.26 3.85 -21.20
C GLY A 288 -17.19 4.54 -22.16
N LYS A 289 -17.63 5.75 -21.83
CA LYS A 289 -18.42 6.60 -22.71
C LYS A 289 -17.74 7.95 -22.86
N ASP A 290 -17.73 8.47 -24.10
CA ASP A 290 -17.25 9.83 -24.36
C ASP A 290 -18.24 10.90 -23.85
N ALA A 291 -17.90 12.17 -24.04
CA ALA A 291 -18.73 13.30 -23.60
C ALA A 291 -20.13 13.32 -24.26
N GLU A 292 -20.25 12.74 -25.44
CA GLU A 292 -21.50 12.59 -26.20
C GLU A 292 -22.28 11.33 -25.82
N GLY A 293 -21.73 10.49 -24.91
CA GLY A 293 -22.35 9.23 -24.46
C GLY A 293 -22.10 8.01 -25.36
N ASN A 294 -21.27 8.15 -26.40
CA ASN A 294 -20.93 7.04 -27.28
C ASN A 294 -19.97 6.07 -26.60
N PRO A 295 -20.11 4.75 -26.85
CA PRO A 295 -19.21 3.77 -26.29
C PRO A 295 -17.79 3.88 -26.89
N VAL A 296 -16.80 3.82 -26.02
CA VAL A 296 -15.37 3.80 -26.34
C VAL A 296 -14.79 2.47 -25.85
N ASP A 297 -14.07 1.74 -26.70
CA ASP A 297 -13.26 0.56 -26.34
C ASP A 297 -12.04 0.51 -27.26
N LYS A 298 -10.98 1.24 -26.87
CA LYS A 298 -9.75 1.38 -27.65
C LYS A 298 -8.72 0.38 -27.18
N VAL A 299 -8.48 -0.64 -27.98
CA VAL A 299 -7.42 -1.62 -27.76
C VAL A 299 -6.33 -1.38 -28.80
N LEU A 300 -5.09 -1.18 -28.35
CA LEU A 300 -3.93 -1.02 -29.20
C LEU A 300 -3.47 -2.39 -29.75
N GLU A 301 -3.35 -3.35 -28.87
CA GLU A 301 -2.90 -4.72 -29.16
C GLU A 301 -3.39 -5.67 -28.06
N GLN A 302 -3.45 -6.95 -28.38
CA GLN A 302 -3.79 -8.01 -27.41
C GLN A 302 -2.59 -8.94 -27.27
N VAL A 303 -1.99 -8.96 -26.08
CA VAL A 303 -0.77 -9.70 -25.81
C VAL A 303 -0.84 -10.28 -24.39
N ASP A 304 -0.46 -11.55 -24.23
CA ASP A 304 -0.38 -12.25 -22.94
C ASP A 304 -1.67 -12.17 -22.10
N GLY A 305 -2.82 -12.35 -22.76
CA GLY A 305 -4.13 -12.29 -22.08
C GLY A 305 -4.54 -10.89 -21.62
N ARG A 306 -3.92 -9.84 -22.19
CA ARG A 306 -4.20 -8.44 -21.84
C ARG A 306 -4.62 -7.64 -23.06
N ASP A 307 -5.59 -6.77 -22.86
CA ASP A 307 -5.89 -5.66 -23.75
C ASP A 307 -4.92 -4.52 -23.40
N ARG A 308 -3.92 -4.27 -24.25
CA ARG A 308 -3.06 -3.11 -24.11
C ARG A 308 -3.73 -1.89 -24.72
N PHE A 309 -3.76 -0.81 -23.98
CA PHE A 309 -4.24 0.49 -24.45
C PHE A 309 -3.14 1.54 -24.34
N ALA A 310 -3.27 2.63 -25.07
CA ALA A 310 -2.27 3.67 -25.06
C ALA A 310 -2.89 5.06 -25.18
N SER A 311 -2.31 6.00 -24.45
CA SER A 311 -2.47 7.42 -24.72
C SER A 311 -1.25 7.96 -25.45
N VAL A 312 -1.48 8.85 -26.42
CA VAL A 312 -0.41 9.41 -27.26
C VAL A 312 -0.49 10.93 -27.21
N LEU A 313 0.55 11.55 -26.69
CA LEU A 313 0.75 12.99 -26.76
C LEU A 313 1.49 13.28 -28.08
N VAL A 314 0.84 13.95 -29.03
CA VAL A 314 1.36 14.20 -30.38
C VAL A 314 1.50 15.67 -30.70
N GLY A 315 2.37 15.99 -31.68
CA GLY A 315 2.53 17.35 -32.20
C GLY A 315 3.17 18.31 -31.22
N LEU A 316 4.08 17.81 -30.39
CA LEU A 316 4.91 18.64 -29.53
C LEU A 316 5.75 19.61 -30.35
N PRO A 317 5.77 20.91 -30.07
CA PRO A 317 6.73 21.83 -30.65
C PRO A 317 8.15 21.55 -30.13
N VAL A 318 9.17 21.98 -30.85
CA VAL A 318 10.58 21.79 -30.49
C VAL A 318 10.89 22.31 -29.09
N SER A 319 10.29 23.45 -28.70
CA SER A 319 10.37 24.05 -27.36
C SER A 319 9.94 23.11 -26.20
N GLN A 320 9.18 22.07 -26.53
CA GLN A 320 8.70 21.08 -25.53
C GLN A 320 9.37 19.71 -25.66
N TYR A 321 10.37 19.54 -26.52
CA TYR A 321 11.02 18.23 -26.69
C TYR A 321 11.73 17.75 -25.42
N LYS A 322 12.30 18.67 -24.63
CA LYS A 322 12.92 18.36 -23.32
C LYS A 322 11.94 18.41 -22.14
N THR A 323 10.70 18.86 -22.36
CA THR A 323 9.68 18.90 -21.32
C THR A 323 9.27 17.50 -20.92
N GLU A 324 9.33 17.21 -19.62
CA GLU A 324 8.82 15.96 -19.06
C GLU A 324 7.30 16.03 -18.86
N PHE A 325 6.62 15.00 -19.32
CA PHE A 325 5.20 14.80 -19.11
C PHE A 325 5.00 13.59 -18.20
N ALA A 326 4.25 13.80 -17.11
CA ALA A 326 3.79 12.74 -16.25
C ALA A 326 2.56 12.07 -16.83
N PHE A 327 2.52 10.74 -16.80
CA PHE A 327 1.40 9.92 -17.23
C PHE A 327 1.05 8.93 -16.14
N ARG A 328 -0.25 8.68 -15.98
CA ARG A 328 -0.76 7.68 -15.05
C ARG A 328 -2.04 7.05 -15.60
N SER A 329 -2.12 5.73 -15.67
CA SER A 329 -3.39 5.07 -15.97
C SER A 329 -4.34 5.14 -14.79
N TYR A 330 -5.64 5.13 -15.07
CA TYR A 330 -6.70 5.05 -14.07
C TYR A 330 -7.81 4.10 -14.53
N MET A 331 -8.57 3.58 -13.57
CA MET A 331 -9.76 2.79 -13.79
C MET A 331 -10.82 3.15 -12.76
N ILE A 332 -12.04 3.37 -13.19
CA ILE A 332 -13.20 3.59 -12.33
C ILE A 332 -14.03 2.32 -12.28
N LEU A 333 -14.21 1.82 -11.08
CA LEU A 333 -15.14 0.74 -10.75
C LEU A 333 -16.33 1.32 -10.01
N SER A 334 -17.53 0.75 -10.21
CA SER A 334 -18.74 1.17 -9.52
C SER A 334 -19.37 0.00 -8.77
N LYS A 335 -19.77 0.25 -7.50
CA LYS A 335 -20.47 -0.69 -6.64
C LYS A 335 -21.54 0.05 -5.85
N ASP A 336 -22.79 -0.42 -5.89
CA ASP A 336 -23.92 0.15 -5.15
C ASP A 336 -24.14 1.66 -5.39
N GLY A 337 -23.76 2.14 -6.59
CA GLY A 337 -23.87 3.55 -6.98
C GLY A 337 -22.69 4.44 -6.56
N GLU A 338 -21.72 3.88 -5.85
CA GLU A 338 -20.46 4.55 -5.50
C GLU A 338 -19.33 4.15 -6.44
N ASP A 339 -18.50 5.14 -6.79
CA ASP A 339 -17.31 4.94 -7.62
C ASP A 339 -16.06 4.80 -6.75
N VAL A 340 -15.22 3.85 -7.13
CA VAL A 340 -13.85 3.68 -6.60
C VAL A 340 -12.88 3.82 -7.75
N VAL A 341 -11.85 4.63 -7.58
CA VAL A 341 -10.84 4.88 -8.61
C VAL A 341 -9.55 4.16 -8.26
N LEU A 342 -9.12 3.29 -9.14
CA LEU A 342 -7.83 2.64 -9.06
C LEU A 342 -6.86 3.35 -10.01
N TYR A 343 -5.64 3.58 -9.55
CA TYR A 343 -4.62 4.23 -10.36
C TYR A 343 -3.45 3.28 -10.61
N GLY A 344 -2.90 3.34 -11.81
CA GLY A 344 -1.64 2.69 -12.14
C GLY A 344 -0.42 3.46 -11.62
N PRO A 345 0.80 2.94 -11.81
CA PRO A 345 2.03 3.64 -11.48
C PRO A 345 2.18 4.92 -12.29
N GLN A 346 2.66 5.99 -11.66
CA GLN A 346 2.99 7.24 -12.33
C GLN A 346 4.41 7.21 -12.87
N ASN A 347 4.58 7.67 -14.09
CA ASN A 347 5.89 7.85 -14.68
C ASN A 347 5.93 9.13 -15.52
N ALA A 348 7.12 9.73 -15.64
CA ALA A 348 7.34 10.92 -16.45
C ALA A 348 8.44 10.70 -17.47
N ARG A 349 8.26 11.21 -18.69
CA ARG A 349 9.26 11.16 -19.78
C ARG A 349 9.12 12.37 -20.67
N SER A 350 10.26 12.79 -21.26
CA SER A 350 10.31 13.70 -22.39
C SER A 350 10.52 12.91 -23.68
N ILE A 351 10.09 13.48 -24.81
CA ILE A 351 10.33 12.84 -26.11
C ILE A 351 11.83 12.79 -26.44
N TYR A 352 12.59 13.81 -26.03
CA TYR A 352 14.04 13.87 -26.13
C TYR A 352 14.73 12.75 -25.35
N GLY A 353 14.37 12.56 -24.07
CA GLY A 353 14.93 11.50 -23.24
C GLY A 353 14.64 10.10 -23.79
N LEU A 354 13.41 9.88 -24.31
CA LEU A 354 13.04 8.64 -24.98
C LEU A 354 13.83 8.43 -26.28
N ALA A 355 14.03 9.49 -27.08
CA ALA A 355 14.82 9.40 -28.29
C ALA A 355 16.26 8.96 -28.01
N LYS A 356 16.91 9.57 -27.01
CA LYS A 356 18.24 9.16 -26.54
C LYS A 356 18.26 7.71 -26.10
N GLN A 357 17.32 7.30 -25.25
CA GLN A 357 17.24 5.94 -24.76
C GLN A 357 17.08 4.89 -25.88
N VAL A 358 16.29 5.22 -26.92
CA VAL A 358 16.09 4.35 -28.08
C VAL A 358 17.35 4.27 -28.94
N MET A 359 18.05 5.39 -29.10
CA MET A 359 19.32 5.46 -29.84
C MET A 359 20.42 4.67 -29.12
N ASP A 360 20.59 4.87 -27.82
CA ASP A 360 21.59 4.17 -27.00
C ASP A 360 21.36 2.64 -26.99
N ALA A 361 20.09 2.22 -27.04
CA ALA A 361 19.72 0.82 -27.13
C ALA A 361 19.91 0.21 -28.54
N GLY A 362 20.24 1.00 -29.55
CA GLY A 362 20.49 0.52 -30.93
C GLY A 362 19.26 -0.15 -31.57
N LEU A 363 18.03 0.29 -31.25
CA LEU A 363 16.81 -0.37 -31.67
C LEU A 363 16.52 -0.23 -33.17
N TYR A 364 17.15 0.73 -33.83
CA TYR A 364 17.00 0.94 -35.29
C TYR A 364 18.35 0.87 -36.00
N PRO A 365 18.42 0.26 -37.18
CA PRO A 365 19.63 0.25 -37.97
C PRO A 365 20.10 1.67 -38.33
N GLU A 366 21.42 1.88 -38.30
CA GLU A 366 22.03 3.15 -38.66
C GLU A 366 21.62 3.58 -40.07
N GLY A 367 21.26 4.85 -40.27
CA GLY A 367 20.79 5.41 -41.53
C GLY A 367 19.36 5.02 -41.91
N SER A 368 18.64 4.22 -41.11
CA SER A 368 17.22 3.99 -41.34
C SER A 368 16.42 5.28 -41.15
N SER A 369 15.21 5.36 -41.72
CA SER A 369 14.34 6.54 -41.58
C SER A 369 14.03 6.85 -40.10
N SER A 370 13.93 5.83 -39.27
CA SER A 370 13.72 5.97 -37.81
C SER A 370 14.95 6.52 -37.10
N ASP A 371 16.15 6.02 -37.43
CA ASP A 371 17.42 6.52 -36.90
C ASP A 371 17.65 7.99 -37.28
N VAL A 372 17.45 8.33 -38.56
CA VAL A 372 17.57 9.72 -39.05
C VAL A 372 16.60 10.64 -38.34
N PHE A 373 15.34 10.21 -38.18
CA PHE A 373 14.33 10.98 -37.48
C PHE A 373 14.71 11.24 -36.01
N LEU A 374 15.18 10.22 -35.28
CA LEU A 374 15.56 10.37 -33.87
C LEU A 374 16.79 11.26 -33.69
N LYS A 375 17.78 11.12 -34.57
CA LYS A 375 18.96 12.02 -34.59
C LYS A 375 18.56 13.48 -34.82
N GLN A 376 17.64 13.73 -35.78
CA GLN A 376 17.15 15.09 -36.06
C GLN A 376 16.37 15.65 -34.87
N LEU A 377 15.46 14.86 -34.23
CA LEU A 377 14.72 15.28 -33.03
C LEU A 377 15.65 15.71 -31.89
N ILE A 378 16.72 14.94 -31.68
CA ILE A 378 17.71 15.25 -30.61
C ILE A 378 18.45 16.55 -30.99
N ALA A 379 18.92 16.68 -32.25
CA ALA A 379 19.63 17.86 -32.73
C ALA A 379 18.77 19.14 -32.64
N ASP A 380 17.50 19.07 -33.07
CA ASP A 380 16.55 20.20 -32.98
C ASP A 380 16.34 20.66 -31.55
N ALA A 381 16.22 19.70 -30.62
CA ALA A 381 16.05 20.00 -29.20
C ALA A 381 17.31 20.63 -28.55
N ASP A 382 18.48 20.22 -28.98
CA ASP A 382 19.74 20.77 -28.45
C ASP A 382 19.98 22.16 -29.02
N ALA A 383 19.78 22.38 -30.34
CA ALA A 383 19.87 23.71 -30.98
C ALA A 383 18.91 24.73 -30.38
N TYR A 384 17.67 24.30 -30.02
CA TYR A 384 16.67 25.19 -29.41
C TYR A 384 17.13 25.72 -28.03
N VAL A 385 17.79 24.91 -27.23
CA VAL A 385 18.28 25.34 -25.91
C VAL A 385 19.43 26.35 -26.05
N GLU A 386 20.35 26.10 -26.97
CA GLU A 386 21.45 27.02 -27.24
C GLU A 386 20.97 28.42 -27.74
N GLU A 387 19.91 28.47 -28.54
CA GLU A 387 19.28 29.71 -28.99
C GLU A 387 18.60 30.48 -27.86
N GLU A 388 17.93 29.79 -26.94
CA GLU A 388 17.27 30.43 -25.76
C GLU A 388 18.30 30.94 -24.76
N GLU A 389 19.34 30.17 -24.44
CA GLU A 389 20.44 30.60 -23.58
C GLU A 389 21.17 31.83 -24.12
N GLN A 390 21.36 31.91 -25.44
CA GLN A 390 21.96 33.07 -26.09
C GLN A 390 21.09 34.34 -25.98
N LYS A 391 19.77 34.19 -26.15
CA LYS A 391 18.81 35.31 -25.99
C LYS A 391 18.77 35.83 -24.54
N ASP A 392 18.87 34.93 -23.56
CA ASP A 392 18.86 35.32 -22.14
C ASP A 392 20.15 36.12 -21.81
N ILE A 393 21.31 35.71 -22.32
CA ILE A 393 22.58 36.44 -22.18
C ILE A 393 22.50 37.84 -22.81
N GLU A 394 21.96 37.93 -24.03
CA GLU A 394 21.79 39.21 -24.74
C GLU A 394 20.80 40.15 -24.00
N ASN A 395 19.80 39.61 -23.30
CA ASN A 395 18.83 40.39 -22.51
C ASN A 395 19.38 40.83 -21.14
N GLU A 396 20.39 40.14 -20.58
CA GLU A 396 21.04 40.52 -19.33
C GLU A 396 22.15 41.58 -19.55
N GLU A 397 22.64 41.75 -20.78
CA GLU A 397 23.63 42.78 -21.12
C GLU A 397 23.06 44.17 -21.49
N ILE A 398 21.70 44.31 -21.48
CA ILE A 398 21.01 45.58 -21.70
C ILE A 398 20.47 46.14 -20.37
#